data_282f5ebe454606060f419ac107c5a1c8
#
_entry.id   282f5ebe454606060f419ac107c5a1c8
#
_cell.length_a   1.000
_cell.length_b   1.000
_cell.length_c   1.000
_cell.angle_alpha   90.00
_cell.angle_beta   90.00
_cell.angle_gamma   90.00
#
_symmetry.space_group_name_H-M   'P 1'
#
loop_
_entity.id
_entity.type
_entity.pdbx_description
1 polymer ?
#
loop_
_entity_poly.entity_id
_entity_poly.type
_entity_poly.pdbx_seq_one_letter_code
_entity_poly.pdbx_strand_id
1 'polypeptide(L)'
;EGEMLSPYIHLKDEDNHEYTLKDGEIFLTKNATRILKLKEGDVLTWQNQDLVEAKAAFTQSVENYLGNAAYMTVSTYEEMFGEYVANGALAEFSDACKDQAGYAEKLEREDGILSAISTEQMAAEFEPAFALINMVVYIVLLLAAMLAFVVLFTLSTTNISERERELATIKVLGFFDREVHAYVNKETLILTSI
;
A
#
# COMPACT_ATOMS: atom_id res chain seq x y z
N GLU A 1 6.33 -13.92 -27.07
CA GLU A 1 6.69 -12.59 -26.55
C GLU A 1 5.87 -12.25 -25.31
N GLY A 2 4.54 -12.45 -25.27
CA GLY A 2 3.75 -12.35 -24.05
C GLY A 2 4.15 -13.36 -22.97
N GLU A 3 4.64 -14.53 -23.35
CA GLU A 3 5.17 -15.53 -22.42
C GLU A 3 6.52 -15.14 -21.81
N MET A 4 7.31 -14.27 -22.45
CA MET A 4 8.59 -13.80 -21.89
C MET A 4 8.43 -12.76 -20.79
N LEU A 5 7.32 -12.04 -20.70
CA LEU A 5 7.04 -11.09 -19.63
C LEU A 5 6.50 -11.75 -18.35
N SER A 6 5.83 -12.90 -18.50
CA SER A 6 5.15 -13.61 -17.41
C SER A 6 6.04 -13.91 -16.17
N PRO A 7 7.34 -14.25 -16.30
CA PRO A 7 8.18 -14.43 -15.12
C PRO A 7 8.51 -13.15 -14.35
N TYR A 8 8.42 -11.99 -15.00
CA TYR A 8 8.85 -10.71 -14.43
C TYR A 8 7.71 -9.77 -14.10
N ILE A 9 6.63 -9.79 -14.90
CA ILE A 9 5.47 -8.93 -14.74
C ILE A 9 4.20 -9.78 -14.79
N HIS A 10 3.47 -9.81 -13.69
CA HIS A 10 2.18 -10.45 -13.59
C HIS A 10 1.08 -9.43 -13.87
N LEU A 11 0.44 -9.53 -15.02
CA LEU A 11 -0.68 -8.68 -15.41
C LEU A 11 -1.97 -9.25 -14.81
N LYS A 12 -2.41 -8.66 -13.70
CA LYS A 12 -3.57 -9.10 -12.92
C LYS A 12 -4.62 -8.01 -12.80
N ASP A 13 -5.88 -8.41 -12.61
CA ASP A 13 -6.96 -7.49 -12.22
C ASP A 13 -7.12 -7.40 -10.69
N GLU A 14 -8.16 -6.68 -10.24
CA GLU A 14 -8.49 -6.54 -8.80
C GLU A 14 -8.87 -7.86 -8.14
N ASP A 15 -9.44 -8.77 -8.89
CA ASP A 15 -9.85 -10.10 -8.42
C ASP A 15 -8.70 -11.11 -8.47
N ASN A 16 -7.48 -10.64 -8.79
CA ASN A 16 -6.26 -11.42 -8.89
C ASN A 16 -6.27 -12.45 -10.05
N HIS A 17 -7.10 -12.22 -11.07
CA HIS A 17 -7.05 -13.00 -12.32
C HIS A 17 -5.87 -12.55 -13.16
N GLU A 18 -5.08 -13.49 -13.61
CA GLU A 18 -3.90 -13.24 -14.43
C GLU A 18 -4.25 -13.27 -15.92
N TYR A 19 -3.80 -12.26 -16.65
CA TYR A 19 -4.04 -12.11 -18.08
C TYR A 19 -2.75 -12.27 -18.87
N THR A 20 -2.85 -12.97 -19.99
CA THR A 20 -1.76 -13.07 -20.97
C THR A 20 -2.06 -12.13 -22.12
N LEU A 21 -1.13 -11.23 -22.41
CA LEU A 21 -1.23 -10.24 -23.46
C LEU A 21 -1.09 -10.90 -24.84
N LYS A 22 -2.02 -10.63 -25.74
CA LYS A 22 -2.04 -11.13 -27.11
C LYS A 22 -1.84 -9.99 -28.12
N ASP A 23 -1.48 -10.36 -29.35
CA ASP A 23 -1.37 -9.39 -30.44
C ASP A 23 -2.70 -8.67 -30.68
N GLY A 24 -2.64 -7.37 -30.89
CA GLY A 24 -3.80 -6.50 -31.01
C GLY A 24 -4.43 -6.06 -29.69
N GLU A 25 -3.99 -6.59 -28.55
CA GLU A 25 -4.47 -6.18 -27.23
C GLU A 25 -3.58 -5.10 -26.63
N ILE A 26 -4.21 -4.15 -25.94
CA ILE A 26 -3.54 -3.09 -25.20
C ILE A 26 -4.12 -3.05 -23.79
N PHE A 27 -3.29 -3.32 -22.80
CA PHE A 27 -3.67 -3.24 -21.39
C PHE A 27 -3.20 -1.93 -20.78
N LEU A 28 -4.04 -1.31 -19.98
CA LEU A 28 -3.70 -0.11 -19.22
C LEU A 28 -3.71 -0.39 -17.73
N THR A 29 -2.83 0.31 -17.01
CA THR A 29 -2.88 0.30 -15.56
C THR A 29 -4.18 0.93 -15.07
N LYS A 30 -4.77 0.35 -14.04
CA LYS A 30 -6.01 0.83 -13.42
C LYS A 30 -5.96 2.29 -12.98
N ASN A 31 -4.82 2.73 -12.51
CA ASN A 31 -4.64 4.13 -12.15
C ASN A 31 -4.81 5.06 -13.36
N ALA A 32 -4.26 4.67 -14.52
CA ALA A 32 -4.43 5.43 -15.78
C ALA A 32 -5.90 5.44 -16.24
N THR A 33 -6.58 4.30 -16.23
CA THR A 33 -7.99 4.22 -16.63
C THR A 33 -8.89 5.03 -15.73
N ARG A 34 -8.63 5.05 -14.41
CA ARG A 34 -9.37 5.84 -13.44
C ARG A 34 -9.18 7.35 -13.64
N ILE A 35 -7.92 7.80 -13.84
CA ILE A 35 -7.61 9.23 -14.06
C ILE A 35 -8.25 9.73 -15.35
N LEU A 36 -8.15 8.95 -16.42
CA LEU A 36 -8.69 9.29 -17.73
C LEU A 36 -10.18 8.97 -17.87
N LYS A 37 -10.79 8.34 -16.87
CA LYS A 37 -12.21 7.91 -16.85
C LYS A 37 -12.58 7.03 -18.05
N LEU A 38 -11.71 6.11 -18.39
CA LEU A 38 -11.86 5.22 -19.53
C LEU A 38 -12.68 3.96 -19.18
N LYS A 39 -13.31 3.41 -20.19
CA LYS A 39 -13.97 2.09 -20.15
C LYS A 39 -13.31 1.16 -21.15
N GLU A 40 -13.29 -0.12 -20.83
CA GLU A 40 -12.79 -1.15 -21.75
C GLU A 40 -13.48 -1.05 -23.11
N GLY A 41 -12.67 -1.08 -24.18
CA GLY A 41 -13.11 -0.87 -25.55
C GLY A 41 -13.07 0.59 -26.03
N ASP A 42 -12.78 1.58 -25.16
CA ASP A 42 -12.63 2.95 -25.60
C ASP A 42 -11.43 3.10 -26.54
N VAL A 43 -11.65 3.81 -27.66
CA VAL A 43 -10.60 4.07 -28.64
C VAL A 43 -9.82 5.32 -28.21
N LEU A 44 -8.52 5.16 -28.08
CA LEU A 44 -7.59 6.21 -27.68
C LEU A 44 -6.67 6.59 -28.84
N THR A 45 -6.19 7.84 -28.82
CA THR A 45 -5.07 8.24 -29.65
C THR A 45 -3.80 8.02 -28.84
N TRP A 46 -2.95 7.14 -29.31
CA TRP A 46 -1.67 6.79 -28.75
C TRP A 46 -0.59 7.58 -29.47
N GLN A 47 0.42 8.00 -28.75
CA GLN A 47 1.56 8.72 -29.33
C GLN A 47 2.85 8.10 -28.81
N ASN A 48 3.77 7.78 -29.70
CA ASN A 48 5.11 7.31 -29.34
C ASN A 48 6.08 8.48 -29.04
N GLN A 49 7.32 8.16 -28.72
CA GLN A 49 8.36 9.17 -28.43
C GLN A 49 8.71 10.05 -29.64
N ASP A 50 8.51 9.53 -30.86
CA ASP A 50 8.74 10.25 -32.10
C ASP A 50 7.52 11.08 -32.55
N LEU A 51 6.53 11.22 -31.68
CA LEU A 51 5.28 11.97 -31.90
C LEU A 51 4.42 11.36 -33.04
N VAL A 52 4.62 10.09 -33.37
CA VAL A 52 3.75 9.35 -34.31
C VAL A 52 2.48 8.96 -33.57
N GLU A 53 1.33 9.29 -34.17
CA GLU A 53 0.01 9.01 -33.60
C GLU A 53 -0.63 7.77 -34.25
N ALA A 54 -1.23 6.94 -33.42
CA ALA A 54 -2.04 5.81 -33.85
C ALA A 54 -3.33 5.74 -33.03
N LYS A 55 -4.39 5.18 -33.59
CA LYS A 55 -5.66 4.97 -32.87
C LYS A 55 -5.87 3.49 -32.63
N ALA A 56 -6.04 3.11 -31.38
CA ALA A 56 -6.38 1.76 -30.98
C ALA A 56 -7.24 1.75 -29.73
N ALA A 57 -8.08 0.73 -29.61
CA ALA A 57 -8.87 0.52 -28.40
C ALA A 57 -8.01 -0.10 -27.30
N PHE A 58 -8.16 0.36 -26.05
CA PHE A 58 -7.61 -0.41 -24.96
C PHE A 58 -8.58 -1.53 -24.57
N THR A 59 -8.04 -2.70 -24.22
CA THR A 59 -8.82 -3.93 -24.07
C THR A 59 -9.05 -4.32 -22.62
N GLN A 60 -8.08 -4.11 -21.73
CA GLN A 60 -8.14 -4.59 -20.36
C GLN A 60 -7.45 -3.62 -19.38
N SER A 61 -8.06 -3.48 -18.21
CA SER A 61 -7.46 -2.78 -17.07
C SER A 61 -6.71 -3.77 -16.18
N VAL A 62 -5.45 -3.47 -15.86
CA VAL A 62 -4.60 -4.32 -15.00
C VAL A 62 -4.07 -3.53 -13.81
N GLU A 63 -3.89 -4.23 -12.68
CA GLU A 63 -3.29 -3.66 -11.49
C GLU A 63 -1.78 -3.45 -11.68
N ASN A 64 -1.35 -2.23 -11.42
CA ASN A 64 0.05 -1.92 -11.21
C ASN A 64 0.12 -0.77 -10.19
N TYR A 65 0.80 -1.02 -9.10
CA TYR A 65 0.88 -0.08 -7.97
C TYR A 65 1.90 1.04 -8.19
N LEU A 66 2.81 0.87 -9.15
CA LEU A 66 3.86 1.83 -9.45
C LEU A 66 3.65 2.46 -10.83
N GLY A 67 3.16 3.71 -10.82
CA GLY A 67 3.04 4.54 -12.02
C GLY A 67 1.86 4.20 -12.92
N ASN A 68 1.91 4.76 -14.12
CA ASN A 68 0.96 4.54 -15.19
C ASN A 68 1.70 3.91 -16.37
N ALA A 69 1.22 2.80 -16.86
CA ALA A 69 1.82 2.09 -17.98
C ALA A 69 0.75 1.55 -18.94
N ALA A 70 1.13 1.41 -20.18
CA ALA A 70 0.42 0.65 -21.19
C ALA A 70 1.27 -0.56 -21.57
N TYR A 71 0.64 -1.71 -21.69
CA TYR A 71 1.27 -2.96 -22.09
C TYR A 71 0.70 -3.38 -23.42
N MET A 72 1.57 -3.69 -24.37
CA MET A 72 1.22 -4.23 -25.68
C MET A 72 2.36 -5.13 -26.18
N THR A 73 2.07 -6.00 -27.12
CA THR A 73 3.11 -6.83 -27.75
C THR A 73 3.95 -6.00 -28.71
N VAL A 74 5.16 -6.47 -29.03
CA VAL A 74 6.02 -5.83 -30.03
C VAL A 74 5.31 -5.78 -31.37
N SER A 75 4.63 -6.87 -31.75
CA SER A 75 3.81 -6.92 -32.99
C SER A 75 2.77 -5.81 -33.03
N THR A 76 2.03 -5.61 -31.94
CA THR A 76 1.02 -4.55 -31.82
C THR A 76 1.66 -3.16 -31.92
N TYR A 77 2.82 -2.96 -31.28
CA TYR A 77 3.55 -1.70 -31.34
C TYR A 77 4.01 -1.40 -32.78
N GLU A 78 4.57 -2.41 -33.48
CA GLU A 78 5.08 -2.27 -34.86
C GLU A 78 3.97 -1.98 -35.86
N GLU A 79 2.78 -2.58 -35.67
CA GLU A 79 1.60 -2.27 -36.50
C GLU A 79 1.13 -0.81 -36.32
N MET A 80 1.28 -0.25 -35.09
CA MET A 80 0.83 1.09 -34.78
C MET A 80 1.84 2.17 -35.14
N PHE A 81 3.11 1.93 -34.88
CA PHE A 81 4.14 2.97 -34.88
C PHE A 81 5.34 2.67 -35.78
N GLY A 82 5.44 1.48 -36.34
CA GLY A 82 6.58 1.04 -37.14
C GLY A 82 7.63 0.32 -36.29
N GLU A 83 8.86 0.36 -36.72
CA GLU A 83 9.96 -0.39 -36.10
C GLU A 83 10.09 -0.17 -34.60
N TYR A 84 10.12 -1.27 -33.83
CA TYR A 84 10.34 -1.23 -32.39
C TYR A 84 11.83 -1.31 -32.04
N VAL A 85 12.31 -0.36 -31.26
CA VAL A 85 13.67 -0.37 -30.72
C VAL A 85 13.59 -0.55 -29.21
N ALA A 86 14.18 -1.63 -28.71
CA ALA A 86 14.24 -1.89 -27.27
C ALA A 86 15.15 -0.86 -26.59
N ASN A 87 14.63 -0.16 -25.60
CA ASN A 87 15.34 0.83 -24.82
C ASN A 87 15.54 0.44 -23.35
N GLY A 88 15.07 -0.71 -22.93
CA GLY A 88 15.21 -1.23 -21.57
C GLY A 88 15.07 -2.73 -21.53
N ALA A 89 15.54 -3.34 -20.45
CA ALA A 89 15.41 -4.75 -20.17
C ALA A 89 15.10 -4.97 -18.70
N LEU A 90 14.28 -5.98 -18.42
CA LEU A 90 14.10 -6.53 -17.08
C LEU A 90 14.99 -7.75 -16.94
N ALA A 91 15.69 -7.85 -15.83
CA ALA A 91 16.57 -8.97 -15.53
C ALA A 91 16.35 -9.44 -14.10
N GLU A 92 16.49 -10.74 -13.90
CA GLU A 92 16.48 -11.34 -12.57
C GLU A 92 17.91 -11.63 -12.12
N PHE A 93 18.21 -11.29 -10.87
CA PHE A 93 19.50 -11.62 -10.28
C PHE A 93 19.53 -13.10 -9.92
N SER A 94 20.66 -13.75 -10.21
CA SER A 94 20.85 -15.10 -9.72
C SER A 94 21.05 -15.11 -8.20
N ASP A 95 20.73 -16.24 -7.55
CA ASP A 95 20.90 -16.44 -6.10
C ASP A 95 22.34 -16.21 -5.60
N ALA A 96 23.32 -16.21 -6.50
CA ALA A 96 24.71 -15.93 -6.20
C ALA A 96 24.99 -14.41 -6.02
N CYS A 97 24.14 -13.54 -6.52
CA CYS A 97 24.29 -12.09 -6.40
C CYS A 97 23.73 -11.60 -5.04
N LYS A 98 24.63 -11.37 -4.09
CA LYS A 98 24.26 -10.90 -2.74
C LYS A 98 24.17 -9.38 -2.61
N ASP A 99 24.73 -8.65 -3.53
CA ASP A 99 24.76 -7.18 -3.56
C ASP A 99 24.15 -6.71 -4.88
N GLN A 100 22.82 -6.70 -4.93
CA GLN A 100 22.06 -6.32 -6.12
C GLN A 100 22.21 -4.82 -6.41
N ALA A 101 22.22 -3.99 -5.36
CA ALA A 101 22.40 -2.55 -5.48
C ALA A 101 23.76 -2.19 -6.05
N GLY A 102 24.82 -2.75 -5.50
CA GLY A 102 26.18 -2.51 -6.00
C GLY A 102 26.43 -3.06 -7.40
N TYR A 103 25.70 -4.11 -7.81
CA TYR A 103 25.76 -4.60 -9.19
C TYR A 103 25.04 -3.64 -10.15
N ALA A 104 23.88 -3.12 -9.78
CA ALA A 104 23.15 -2.11 -10.57
C ALA A 104 24.00 -0.86 -10.77
N GLU A 105 24.66 -0.35 -9.73
CA GLU A 105 25.61 0.78 -9.86
C GLU A 105 26.78 0.50 -10.80
N LYS A 106 27.26 -0.74 -10.87
CA LYS A 106 28.30 -1.12 -11.82
C LYS A 106 27.79 -1.11 -13.25
N LEU A 107 26.55 -1.60 -13.46
CA LEU A 107 25.92 -1.57 -14.78
C LEU A 107 25.74 -0.14 -15.30
N GLU A 108 25.37 0.81 -14.44
CA GLU A 108 25.24 2.22 -14.83
C GLU A 108 26.55 2.86 -15.31
N ARG A 109 27.70 2.27 -14.98
CA ARG A 109 29.01 2.76 -15.42
C ARG A 109 29.46 2.18 -16.75
N GLU A 110 28.72 1.19 -17.27
CA GLU A 110 28.99 0.60 -18.57
C GLU A 110 28.45 1.51 -19.70
N ASP A 111 29.21 1.58 -20.78
CA ASP A 111 28.83 2.37 -21.95
C ASP A 111 27.50 1.86 -22.55
N GLY A 112 26.56 2.78 -22.74
CA GLY A 112 25.26 2.48 -23.34
C GLY A 112 24.15 2.17 -22.34
N ILE A 113 24.43 2.12 -21.04
CA ILE A 113 23.42 1.97 -19.99
C ILE A 113 23.19 3.33 -19.34
N LEU A 114 21.97 3.86 -19.48
CA LEU A 114 21.60 5.16 -18.90
C LEU A 114 21.23 5.05 -17.42
N SER A 115 20.61 3.96 -17.03
CA SER A 115 20.20 3.70 -15.64
C SER A 115 19.98 2.21 -15.42
N ALA A 116 20.35 1.73 -14.25
CA ALA A 116 20.09 0.37 -13.79
C ALA A 116 19.61 0.44 -12.34
N ILE A 117 18.38 0.05 -12.08
CA ILE A 117 17.75 0.13 -10.77
C ILE A 117 17.42 -1.28 -10.28
N SER A 118 17.91 -1.67 -9.11
CA SER A 118 17.52 -2.91 -8.47
C SER A 118 16.23 -2.70 -7.65
N THR A 119 15.45 -3.77 -7.48
CA THR A 119 14.28 -3.75 -6.59
C THR A 119 14.66 -3.47 -5.14
N GLU A 120 15.87 -3.84 -4.72
CA GLU A 120 16.42 -3.52 -3.40
C GLU A 120 16.62 -2.01 -3.22
N GLN A 121 17.21 -1.32 -4.20
CA GLN A 121 17.36 0.14 -4.18
C GLN A 121 15.99 0.83 -4.16
N MET A 122 15.06 0.39 -5.01
CA MET A 122 13.70 0.94 -5.05
C MET A 122 12.99 0.77 -3.70
N ALA A 123 13.10 -0.39 -3.06
CA ALA A 123 12.54 -0.62 -1.73
C ALA A 123 13.16 0.30 -0.66
N ALA A 124 14.48 0.49 -0.70
CA ALA A 124 15.20 1.37 0.23
C ALA A 124 14.80 2.86 0.09
N GLU A 125 14.43 3.32 -1.10
CA GLU A 125 13.93 4.69 -1.30
C GLU A 125 12.57 4.93 -0.63
N PHE A 126 11.73 3.89 -0.52
CA PHE A 126 10.42 3.98 0.14
C PHE A 126 10.48 3.79 1.66
N GLU A 127 11.54 3.18 2.20
CA GLU A 127 11.67 2.90 3.63
C GLU A 127 11.50 4.15 4.52
N PRO A 128 12.11 5.32 4.21
CA PRO A 128 11.91 6.54 5.01
C PRO A 128 10.45 7.02 5.02
N ALA A 129 9.73 6.88 3.91
CA ALA A 129 8.33 7.26 3.83
C ALA A 129 7.45 6.37 4.73
N PHE A 130 7.70 5.06 4.74
CA PHE A 130 7.02 4.14 5.65
C PHE A 130 7.36 4.41 7.12
N ALA A 131 8.61 4.78 7.43
CA ALA A 131 9.02 5.15 8.78
C ALA A 131 8.24 6.38 9.29
N LEU A 132 8.04 7.40 8.43
CA LEU A 132 7.22 8.57 8.77
C LEU A 132 5.76 8.21 9.02
N ILE A 133 5.17 7.35 8.19
CA ILE A 133 3.78 6.87 8.38
C ILE A 133 3.66 6.14 9.72
N ASN A 134 4.57 5.23 10.03
CA ASN A 134 4.59 4.51 11.29
C ASN A 134 4.73 5.46 12.49
N MET A 135 5.56 6.48 12.39
CA MET A 135 5.69 7.52 13.45
C MET A 135 4.34 8.22 13.71
N VAL A 136 3.62 8.62 12.66
CA VAL A 136 2.30 9.25 12.79
C VAL A 136 1.30 8.29 13.45
N VAL A 137 1.29 7.01 13.05
CA VAL A 137 0.43 5.99 13.65
C VAL A 137 0.71 5.85 15.16
N TYR A 138 1.98 5.80 15.58
CA TYR A 138 2.33 5.72 17.01
C TYR A 138 1.88 6.95 17.78
N ILE A 139 2.00 8.14 17.21
CA ILE A 139 1.52 9.39 17.85
C ILE A 139 0.00 9.34 18.03
N VAL A 140 -0.75 8.93 17.01
CA VAL A 140 -2.21 8.81 17.08
C VAL A 140 -2.64 7.77 18.12
N LEU A 141 -1.99 6.61 18.17
CA LEU A 141 -2.24 5.58 19.18
C LEU A 141 -1.99 6.10 20.60
N LEU A 142 -0.90 6.84 20.80
CA LEU A 142 -0.59 7.44 22.11
C LEU A 142 -1.65 8.46 22.53
N LEU A 143 -2.09 9.33 21.61
CA LEU A 143 -3.15 10.30 21.90
C LEU A 143 -4.48 9.61 22.21
N ALA A 144 -4.84 8.57 21.47
CA ALA A 144 -6.04 7.77 21.71
C ALA A 144 -6.00 7.09 23.10
N ALA A 145 -4.86 6.53 23.47
CA ALA A 145 -4.66 5.92 24.77
C ALA A 145 -4.79 6.96 25.93
N MET A 146 -4.22 8.16 25.75
CA MET A 146 -4.36 9.25 26.72
C MET A 146 -5.82 9.69 26.86
N LEU A 147 -6.54 9.82 25.74
CA LEU A 147 -7.96 10.18 25.76
C LEU A 147 -8.78 9.12 26.48
N ALA A 148 -8.57 7.84 26.18
CA ALA A 148 -9.25 6.73 26.86
C ALA A 148 -8.99 6.75 28.37
N PHE A 149 -7.74 7.01 28.77
CA PHE A 149 -7.38 7.13 30.17
C PHE A 149 -8.14 8.27 30.87
N VAL A 150 -8.21 9.47 30.26
CA VAL A 150 -8.94 10.62 30.80
C VAL A 150 -10.43 10.30 30.95
N VAL A 151 -11.04 9.67 29.94
CA VAL A 151 -12.47 9.29 29.99
C VAL A 151 -12.72 8.29 31.11
N LEU A 152 -11.91 7.22 31.20
CA LEU A 152 -12.04 6.22 32.26
C LEU A 152 -11.83 6.83 33.67
N PHE A 153 -10.84 7.70 33.81
CA PHE A 153 -10.59 8.40 35.05
C PHE A 153 -11.77 9.28 35.46
N THR A 154 -12.33 10.05 34.50
CA THR A 154 -13.49 10.92 34.75
C THR A 154 -14.72 10.10 35.15
N LEU A 155 -15.02 9.01 34.43
CA LEU A 155 -16.13 8.12 34.75
C LEU A 155 -15.97 7.48 36.14
N SER A 156 -14.77 7.02 36.47
CA SER A 156 -14.49 6.44 37.79
C SER A 156 -14.68 7.47 38.91
N THR A 157 -14.21 8.69 38.72
CA THR A 157 -14.34 9.76 39.71
C THR A 157 -15.81 10.17 39.90
N THR A 158 -16.57 10.28 38.80
CA THR A 158 -18.00 10.60 38.85
C THR A 158 -18.79 9.50 39.57
N ASN A 159 -18.56 8.24 39.24
CA ASN A 159 -19.21 7.10 39.92
C ASN A 159 -18.94 7.09 41.42
N ILE A 160 -17.71 7.39 41.85
CA ILE A 160 -17.37 7.45 43.28
C ILE A 160 -18.07 8.64 43.94
N SER A 161 -18.10 9.80 43.29
CA SER A 161 -18.72 11.01 43.84
C SER A 161 -20.25 10.87 44.00
N GLU A 162 -20.92 10.24 43.05
CA GLU A 162 -22.37 9.95 43.14
C GLU A 162 -22.73 8.99 44.28
N ARG A 163 -21.82 8.06 44.60
CA ARG A 163 -22.03 7.05 45.67
C ARG A 163 -21.43 7.47 47.03
N GLU A 164 -20.90 8.68 47.14
CA GLU A 164 -20.25 9.14 48.38
C GLU A 164 -21.18 9.05 49.58
N ARG A 165 -22.47 9.31 49.45
CA ARG A 165 -23.49 9.15 50.48
C ARG A 165 -23.68 7.69 50.89
N GLU A 166 -23.70 6.76 49.96
CA GLU A 166 -23.84 5.33 50.20
C GLU A 166 -22.59 4.79 50.92
N LEU A 167 -21.41 5.20 50.49
CA LEU A 167 -20.15 4.82 51.08
C LEU A 167 -20.00 5.38 52.52
N ALA A 168 -20.49 6.60 52.75
CA ALA A 168 -20.54 7.19 54.10
C ALA A 168 -21.43 6.40 55.07
N THR A 169 -22.57 5.86 54.56
CA THR A 169 -23.47 5.02 55.36
C THR A 169 -22.80 3.71 55.74
N ILE A 170 -22.06 3.09 54.83
CA ILE A 170 -21.32 1.84 55.08
C ILE A 170 -20.21 2.02 56.11
N LYS A 171 -19.53 3.19 56.05
CA LYS A 171 -18.52 3.57 57.04
C LYS A 171 -19.11 3.78 58.46
N VAL A 172 -20.29 4.37 58.56
CA VAL A 172 -20.99 4.53 59.85
C VAL A 172 -21.40 3.20 60.44
N LEU A 173 -21.64 2.16 59.63
CA LEU A 173 -21.93 0.80 60.02
C LEU A 173 -20.67 0.02 60.49
N GLY A 174 -19.47 0.64 60.49
CA GLY A 174 -18.26 0.09 61.08
C GLY A 174 -17.31 -0.62 60.11
N PHE A 175 -17.52 -0.49 58.81
CA PHE A 175 -16.56 -1.01 57.81
C PHE A 175 -15.31 -0.13 57.69
N PHE A 176 -14.15 -0.77 57.55
CA PHE A 176 -12.88 -0.09 57.39
C PHE A 176 -12.71 0.44 55.93
N ASP A 177 -12.01 1.55 55.79
CA ASP A 177 -11.76 2.20 54.50
C ASP A 177 -11.23 1.22 53.42
N ARG A 178 -10.40 0.28 53.80
CA ARG A 178 -9.82 -0.74 52.91
C ARG A 178 -10.86 -1.70 52.36
N GLU A 179 -11.89 -2.01 53.12
CA GLU A 179 -12.98 -2.92 52.73
C GLU A 179 -13.95 -2.23 51.78
N VAL A 180 -14.23 -0.96 52.02
CA VAL A 180 -15.04 -0.11 51.13
C VAL A 180 -14.38 0.07 49.77
N HIS A 181 -13.09 0.36 49.75
CA HIS A 181 -12.33 0.46 48.48
C HIS A 181 -12.27 -0.87 47.72
N ALA A 182 -12.14 -2.02 48.42
CA ALA A 182 -12.13 -3.32 47.80
C ALA A 182 -13.51 -3.68 47.17
N TYR A 183 -14.59 -3.25 47.81
CA TYR A 183 -15.95 -3.44 47.28
C TYR A 183 -16.18 -2.64 46.00
N VAL A 184 -15.86 -1.34 45.97
CA VAL A 184 -16.00 -0.47 44.80
C VAL A 184 -15.16 -0.94 43.64
N ASN A 185 -13.88 -1.30 43.89
CA ASN A 185 -13.00 -1.83 42.84
C ASN A 185 -13.49 -3.14 42.22
N LYS A 186 -14.08 -4.04 43.06
CA LYS A 186 -14.62 -5.30 42.57
C LYS A 186 -15.86 -5.13 41.70
N GLU A 187 -16.73 -4.17 42.05
CA GLU A 187 -17.89 -3.80 41.25
C GLU A 187 -17.49 -3.18 39.91
N THR A 188 -16.52 -2.27 39.94
CA THR A 188 -15.99 -1.64 38.71
C THR A 188 -15.35 -2.65 37.77
N LEU A 189 -14.59 -3.61 38.27
CA LEU A 189 -13.99 -4.70 37.49
C LEU A 189 -15.05 -5.60 36.84
N ILE A 190 -16.13 -5.92 37.53
CA ILE A 190 -17.23 -6.75 37.01
C ILE A 190 -17.95 -6.00 35.88
N LEU A 191 -18.24 -4.69 36.06
CA LEU A 191 -18.89 -3.86 35.05
C LEU A 191 -18.03 -3.63 33.81
N THR A 192 -16.69 -3.62 33.93
CA THR A 192 -15.77 -3.42 32.81
C THR A 192 -15.50 -4.71 32.03
N SER A 193 -15.82 -5.90 32.62
CA SER A 193 -15.58 -7.19 31.98
C SER A 193 -16.81 -7.77 31.24
N ILE A 194 -17.95 -7.04 31.24
CA ILE A 194 -19.15 -7.31 30.45
C ILE A 194 -19.16 -6.44 29.19
#